data_323e6aca00b1a16099c13a9512d2797f
#
_entry.id   323e6aca00b1a16099c13a9512d2797f
#
_cell.length_a   1.000
_cell.length_b   1.000
_cell.length_c   1.000
_cell.angle_alpha   90.00
_cell.angle_beta   90.00
_cell.angle_gamma   90.00
#
_symmetry.space_group_name_H-M   'P 1'
#
loop_
_entity.id
_entity.type
_entity.pdbx_description
1 polymer ?
#
loop_
_entity_poly.entity_id
_entity_poly.type
_entity_poly.pdbx_seq_one_letter_code
_entity_poly.pdbx_strand_id
1 'polypeptide(L)'
;MTQAPSAKPDHQRPELPDFWDKRFAAGTTPWDHGSAPAELEALLPPPASATPPRILVPGCGHAREAAWLDQRGWAVTALDFAPAAIAAAREVLGEWGGELCCADFFDFPVAAPYDVVYERAFLCALPRKLWPGYGPRAAELVRPGGYLAGFFFFSDEPKGPPFGIGVAEQEALLTPWFERMVDVPAQAPIPVFAGGERWQVWRRR
;
A
#
# COMPACT_ATOMS: atom_id res chain seq x y z
N MET A 1 24.36 13.54 33.97
CA MET A 1 24.01 14.08 32.62
C MET A 1 23.76 12.89 31.71
N THR A 2 22.51 12.49 31.56
CA THR A 2 22.10 11.42 30.64
C THR A 2 22.08 12.01 29.23
N GLN A 3 23.02 11.59 28.39
CA GLN A 3 22.99 11.94 26.97
C GLN A 3 21.69 11.40 26.36
N ALA A 4 20.91 12.28 25.70
CA ALA A 4 19.78 11.86 24.90
C ALA A 4 20.26 10.84 23.85
N PRO A 5 19.52 9.74 23.59
CA PRO A 5 19.90 8.78 22.57
C PRO A 5 20.04 9.50 21.23
N SER A 6 21.18 9.31 20.57
CA SER A 6 21.41 9.89 19.24
C SER A 6 20.35 9.38 18.27
N ALA A 7 19.77 10.28 17.46
CA ALA A 7 18.79 9.89 16.44
C ALA A 7 19.37 8.81 15.52
N LYS A 8 18.56 7.81 15.14
CA LYS A 8 18.98 6.80 14.17
C LYS A 8 19.34 7.47 12.84
N PRO A 9 20.39 6.99 12.14
CA PRO A 9 20.70 7.45 10.79
C PRO A 9 19.51 7.29 9.84
N ASP A 10 19.36 8.16 8.85
CA ASP A 10 18.19 8.21 7.96
C ASP A 10 17.91 6.88 7.26
N HIS A 11 18.94 6.17 6.82
CA HIS A 11 18.81 4.82 6.25
C HIS A 11 18.34 3.71 7.21
N GLN A 12 18.14 4.01 8.47
CA GLN A 12 17.55 3.12 9.48
C GLN A 12 16.14 3.57 9.90
N ARG A 13 15.59 4.58 9.23
CA ARG A 13 14.33 5.23 9.54
C ARG A 13 13.34 4.98 8.39
N PRO A 14 12.40 4.01 8.52
CA PRO A 14 11.47 3.65 7.45
C PRO A 14 10.47 4.76 7.08
N GLU A 15 10.38 5.82 7.88
CA GLU A 15 9.64 7.03 7.56
C GLU A 15 10.39 7.98 6.60
N LEU A 16 11.60 7.65 6.18
CA LEU A 16 12.41 8.44 5.25
C LEU A 16 12.72 7.67 3.97
N PRO A 17 12.79 8.34 2.81
CA PRO A 17 13.09 7.71 1.53
C PRO A 17 14.42 6.93 1.51
N ASP A 18 15.48 7.44 2.15
CA ASP A 18 16.82 6.82 2.21
C ASP A 18 16.81 5.37 2.70
N PHE A 19 15.85 5.03 3.60
CA PHE A 19 15.70 3.67 4.09
C PHE A 19 15.29 2.70 2.97
N TRP A 20 14.40 3.11 2.10
CA TRP A 20 13.88 2.34 0.99
C TRP A 20 14.80 2.40 -0.22
N ASP A 21 15.34 3.57 -0.55
CA ASP A 21 16.31 3.74 -1.64
C ASP A 21 17.49 2.78 -1.54
N LYS A 22 18.04 2.62 -0.34
CA LYS A 22 19.12 1.63 -0.12
C LYS A 22 18.70 0.19 -0.41
N ARG A 23 17.44 -0.19 -0.09
CA ARG A 23 16.94 -1.54 -0.32
C ARG A 23 16.69 -1.80 -1.79
N PHE A 24 16.07 -0.86 -2.49
CA PHE A 24 15.88 -0.94 -3.93
C PHE A 24 17.22 -0.97 -4.66
N ALA A 25 18.16 -0.08 -4.33
CA ALA A 25 19.50 -0.06 -4.93
C ALA A 25 20.30 -1.35 -4.68
N ALA A 26 20.09 -2.01 -3.54
CA ALA A 26 20.72 -3.29 -3.22
C ALA A 26 19.96 -4.52 -3.77
N GLY A 27 18.82 -4.34 -4.45
CA GLY A 27 17.95 -5.45 -4.89
C GLY A 27 17.38 -6.27 -3.73
N THR A 28 17.30 -5.69 -2.53
CA THR A 28 16.82 -6.38 -1.32
C THR A 28 15.36 -5.99 -1.08
N THR A 29 14.46 -6.58 -1.84
CA THR A 29 13.00 -6.30 -1.82
C THR A 29 12.19 -7.58 -1.56
N PRO A 30 12.33 -8.22 -0.37
CA PRO A 30 11.71 -9.51 -0.07
C PRO A 30 10.17 -9.46 -0.03
N TRP A 31 9.58 -8.28 -0.06
CA TRP A 31 8.14 -8.05 -0.18
C TRP A 31 7.64 -8.07 -1.64
N ASP A 32 8.53 -8.05 -2.65
CA ASP A 32 8.14 -8.15 -4.06
C ASP A 32 7.87 -9.63 -4.41
N HIS A 33 6.61 -9.96 -4.66
CA HIS A 33 6.19 -11.33 -5.05
C HIS A 33 6.49 -11.64 -6.52
N GLY A 34 6.85 -10.64 -7.32
CA GLY A 34 7.16 -10.83 -8.76
C GLY A 34 5.93 -10.85 -9.69
N SER A 35 4.72 -10.96 -9.14
CA SER A 35 3.45 -10.97 -9.89
C SER A 35 2.30 -10.40 -9.08
N ALA A 36 1.24 -9.97 -9.77
CA ALA A 36 0.00 -9.57 -9.12
C ALA A 36 -0.71 -10.78 -8.49
N PRO A 37 -1.28 -10.65 -7.28
CA PRO A 37 -1.98 -11.74 -6.60
C PRO A 37 -3.34 -12.01 -7.23
N ALA A 38 -3.80 -13.29 -7.13
CA ALA A 38 -5.06 -13.71 -7.70
C ALA A 38 -6.29 -12.98 -7.10
N GLU A 39 -6.19 -12.54 -5.86
CA GLU A 39 -7.27 -11.80 -5.17
C GLU A 39 -7.62 -10.48 -5.87
N LEU A 40 -6.72 -9.90 -6.66
CA LEU A 40 -7.03 -8.72 -7.48
C LEU A 40 -8.12 -8.96 -8.52
N GLU A 41 -8.37 -10.22 -8.92
CA GLU A 41 -9.50 -10.56 -9.79
C GLU A 41 -10.86 -10.12 -9.18
N ALA A 42 -10.96 -10.06 -7.85
CA ALA A 42 -12.16 -9.56 -7.15
C ALA A 42 -12.37 -8.05 -7.30
N LEU A 43 -11.35 -7.30 -7.76
CA LEU A 43 -11.39 -5.85 -8.01
C LEU A 43 -11.54 -5.52 -9.48
N LEU A 44 -11.91 -6.47 -10.35
CA LEU A 44 -12.11 -6.17 -11.77
C LEU A 44 -13.19 -5.09 -11.94
N PRO A 45 -12.96 -4.07 -12.80
CA PRO A 45 -13.96 -3.06 -13.05
C PRO A 45 -15.17 -3.69 -13.74
N PRO A 46 -16.38 -3.16 -13.52
CA PRO A 46 -17.54 -3.63 -14.24
C PRO A 46 -17.33 -3.49 -15.75
N PRO A 47 -17.76 -4.49 -16.55
CA PRO A 47 -17.61 -4.44 -18.00
C PRO A 47 -18.26 -3.17 -18.56
N ALA A 48 -17.53 -2.48 -19.45
CA ALA A 48 -18.01 -1.34 -20.24
C ALA A 48 -18.49 -0.10 -19.44
N SER A 49 -17.67 0.39 -18.50
CA SER A 49 -17.85 1.77 -18.04
C SER A 49 -17.37 2.76 -19.11
N ALA A 50 -18.18 3.77 -19.43
CA ALA A 50 -17.77 4.86 -20.33
C ALA A 50 -16.58 5.67 -19.76
N THR A 51 -16.35 5.62 -18.45
CA THR A 51 -15.23 6.21 -17.74
C THR A 51 -14.56 5.12 -16.91
N PRO A 52 -13.26 4.84 -17.12
CA PRO A 52 -12.53 3.88 -16.30
C PRO A 52 -12.61 4.25 -14.82
N PRO A 53 -12.89 3.29 -13.91
CA PRO A 53 -12.83 3.55 -12.49
C PRO A 53 -11.39 3.83 -12.08
N ARG A 54 -11.22 4.66 -11.06
CA ARG A 54 -9.93 5.16 -10.60
C ARG A 54 -9.42 4.33 -9.42
N ILE A 55 -8.16 3.91 -9.48
CA ILE A 55 -7.51 3.19 -8.39
C ILE A 55 -6.16 3.83 -8.03
N LEU A 56 -5.91 3.99 -6.72
CA LEU A 56 -4.62 4.41 -6.18
C LEU A 56 -3.90 3.21 -5.59
N VAL A 57 -2.61 3.08 -5.90
CA VAL A 57 -1.70 2.06 -5.37
C VAL A 57 -0.57 2.75 -4.60
N PRO A 58 -0.74 3.03 -3.28
CA PRO A 58 0.30 3.63 -2.45
C PRO A 58 1.40 2.63 -2.10
N GLY A 59 2.66 3.11 -2.00
CA GLY A 59 3.82 2.26 -1.75
C GLY A 59 4.00 1.24 -2.86
N CYS A 60 3.85 1.65 -4.11
CA CYS A 60 3.75 0.75 -5.27
C CYS A 60 5.01 -0.08 -5.52
N GLY A 61 6.16 0.29 -4.96
CA GLY A 61 7.43 -0.41 -5.17
C GLY A 61 7.74 -0.62 -6.65
N HIS A 62 7.82 -1.88 -7.11
CA HIS A 62 8.01 -2.23 -8.52
C HIS A 62 6.75 -2.05 -9.39
N ALA A 63 5.63 -1.63 -8.82
CA ALA A 63 4.36 -1.35 -9.51
C ALA A 63 3.78 -2.52 -10.34
N ARG A 64 4.04 -3.77 -9.96
CA ARG A 64 3.52 -4.96 -10.69
C ARG A 64 2.01 -5.03 -10.67
N GLU A 65 1.39 -4.76 -9.51
CA GLU A 65 -0.06 -4.70 -9.38
C GLU A 65 -0.65 -3.51 -10.16
N ALA A 66 0.06 -2.37 -10.19
CA ALA A 66 -0.36 -1.21 -10.97
C ALA A 66 -0.39 -1.54 -12.47
N ALA A 67 0.66 -2.20 -13.00
CA ALA A 67 0.71 -2.66 -14.38
C ALA A 67 -0.43 -3.65 -14.70
N TRP A 68 -0.70 -4.59 -13.78
CA TRP A 68 -1.76 -5.58 -13.92
C TRP A 68 -3.16 -4.94 -13.97
N LEU A 69 -3.40 -3.92 -13.11
CA LEU A 69 -4.67 -3.18 -13.02
C LEU A 69 -4.91 -2.32 -14.27
N ASP A 70 -3.89 -1.62 -14.75
CA ASP A 70 -3.96 -0.81 -15.97
C ASP A 70 -4.37 -1.66 -17.19
N GLN A 71 -3.73 -2.84 -17.37
CA GLN A 71 -4.07 -3.78 -18.43
C GLN A 71 -5.53 -4.28 -18.38
N ARG A 72 -6.21 -4.11 -17.24
CA ARG A 72 -7.60 -4.52 -17.00
C ARG A 72 -8.59 -3.37 -16.96
N GLY A 73 -8.15 -2.19 -17.42
CA GLY A 73 -9.03 -1.04 -17.64
C GLY A 73 -9.26 -0.15 -16.43
N TRP A 74 -8.40 -0.21 -15.41
CA TRP A 74 -8.37 0.77 -14.35
C TRP A 74 -7.63 2.04 -14.77
N ALA A 75 -8.14 3.22 -14.38
CA ALA A 75 -7.34 4.46 -14.39
C ALA A 75 -6.46 4.46 -13.14
N VAL A 76 -5.21 3.99 -13.29
CA VAL A 76 -4.30 3.73 -12.16
C VAL A 76 -3.44 4.95 -11.86
N THR A 77 -3.35 5.31 -10.57
CA THR A 77 -2.29 6.17 -10.03
C THR A 77 -1.43 5.31 -9.10
N ALA A 78 -0.16 5.13 -9.42
CA ALA A 78 0.82 4.45 -8.59
C ALA A 78 1.69 5.48 -7.85
N LEU A 79 1.90 5.28 -6.56
CA LEU A 79 2.54 6.24 -5.67
C LEU A 79 3.62 5.57 -4.83
N ASP A 80 4.82 6.12 -4.83
CA ASP A 80 5.85 5.79 -3.86
C ASP A 80 6.67 7.05 -3.52
N PHE A 81 7.19 7.14 -2.29
CA PHE A 81 7.94 8.33 -1.90
C PHE A 81 9.46 8.14 -2.06
N ALA A 82 9.93 6.90 -2.31
CA ALA A 82 11.32 6.57 -2.53
C ALA A 82 11.70 6.70 -4.02
N PRO A 83 12.62 7.60 -4.41
CA PRO A 83 13.06 7.75 -5.80
C PRO A 83 13.56 6.46 -6.45
N ALA A 84 14.24 5.58 -5.71
CA ALA A 84 14.71 4.29 -6.23
C ALA A 84 13.55 3.31 -6.50
N ALA A 85 12.47 3.34 -5.70
CA ALA A 85 11.25 2.59 -5.99
C ALA A 85 10.58 3.08 -7.28
N ILE A 86 10.49 4.40 -7.47
CA ILE A 86 9.96 5.01 -8.70
C ILE A 86 10.80 4.62 -9.94
N ALA A 87 12.13 4.56 -9.80
CA ALA A 87 12.99 4.08 -10.89
C ALA A 87 12.70 2.61 -11.23
N ALA A 88 12.62 1.75 -10.22
CA ALA A 88 12.28 0.33 -10.41
C ALA A 88 10.86 0.13 -11.00
N ALA A 89 9.89 0.94 -10.56
CA ALA A 89 8.54 0.94 -11.12
C ALA A 89 8.53 1.25 -12.61
N ARG A 90 9.28 2.26 -13.05
CA ARG A 90 9.38 2.64 -14.48
C ARG A 90 9.90 1.52 -15.36
N GLU A 91 10.85 0.73 -14.86
CA GLU A 91 11.38 -0.44 -15.59
C GLU A 91 10.32 -1.52 -15.83
N VAL A 92 9.43 -1.74 -14.84
CA VAL A 92 8.35 -2.72 -14.92
C VAL A 92 7.18 -2.21 -15.76
N LEU A 93 6.81 -0.94 -15.57
CA LEU A 93 5.65 -0.34 -16.23
C LEU A 93 5.87 -0.14 -17.73
N GLY A 94 7.09 0.26 -18.15
CA GLY A 94 7.37 0.60 -19.55
C GLY A 94 6.42 1.69 -20.06
N GLU A 95 5.82 1.45 -21.23
CA GLU A 95 4.72 2.27 -21.74
C GLU A 95 3.39 1.77 -21.14
N TRP A 96 2.76 2.58 -20.31
CA TRP A 96 1.47 2.30 -19.66
C TRP A 96 0.55 3.52 -19.64
N GLY A 97 -0.75 3.32 -19.41
CA GLY A 97 -1.76 4.37 -19.46
C GLY A 97 -1.97 5.13 -18.15
N GLY A 98 -1.36 4.67 -17.05
CA GLY A 98 -1.56 5.24 -15.72
C GLY A 98 -0.60 6.37 -15.37
N GLU A 99 -0.67 6.81 -14.12
CA GLU A 99 0.15 7.88 -13.55
C GLU A 99 1.10 7.32 -12.49
N LEU A 100 2.39 7.65 -12.56
CA LEU A 100 3.41 7.26 -11.58
C LEU A 100 3.94 8.51 -10.86
N CYS A 101 3.70 8.60 -9.55
CA CYS A 101 4.01 9.76 -8.72
C CYS A 101 5.08 9.43 -7.67
N CYS A 102 6.12 10.28 -7.59
CA CYS A 102 7.06 10.29 -6.48
C CYS A 102 6.54 11.25 -5.40
N ALA A 103 5.77 10.75 -4.42
CA ALA A 103 5.17 11.57 -3.38
C ALA A 103 4.85 10.76 -2.12
N ASP A 104 4.72 11.44 -0.97
CA ASP A 104 4.28 10.85 0.28
C ASP A 104 2.76 10.63 0.26
N PHE A 105 2.31 9.46 0.70
CA PHE A 105 0.90 9.12 0.83
C PHE A 105 0.11 10.13 1.67
N PHE A 106 0.71 10.62 2.75
CA PHE A 106 0.03 11.53 3.67
C PHE A 106 -0.13 12.95 3.11
N ASP A 107 0.77 13.36 2.21
CA ASP A 107 0.79 14.71 1.62
C ASP A 107 0.32 14.73 0.16
N PHE A 108 0.04 13.57 -0.45
CA PHE A 108 -0.37 13.47 -1.84
C PHE A 108 -1.68 14.24 -2.11
N PRO A 109 -1.73 15.18 -3.06
CA PRO A 109 -2.92 16.00 -3.29
C PRO A 109 -4.08 15.18 -3.86
N VAL A 110 -5.29 15.37 -3.31
CA VAL A 110 -6.51 14.69 -3.77
C VAL A 110 -7.31 15.63 -4.65
N ALA A 111 -7.06 15.62 -5.96
CA ALA A 111 -7.86 16.39 -6.92
C ALA A 111 -9.29 15.84 -7.06
N ALA A 112 -9.43 14.52 -7.03
CA ALA A 112 -10.71 13.80 -6.96
C ALA A 112 -10.48 12.44 -6.27
N PRO A 113 -11.41 11.97 -5.40
CA PRO A 113 -11.27 10.69 -4.72
C PRO A 113 -11.24 9.51 -5.69
N TYR A 114 -10.67 8.40 -5.24
CA TYR A 114 -10.57 7.14 -5.98
C TYR A 114 -11.76 6.22 -5.67
N ASP A 115 -12.10 5.35 -6.64
CA ASP A 115 -13.07 4.27 -6.41
C ASP A 115 -12.49 3.21 -5.48
N VAL A 116 -11.18 2.95 -5.62
CA VAL A 116 -10.44 2.01 -4.79
C VAL A 116 -9.08 2.60 -4.40
N VAL A 117 -8.66 2.39 -3.15
CA VAL A 117 -7.26 2.43 -2.74
C VAL A 117 -6.85 0.97 -2.49
N TYR A 118 -5.85 0.50 -3.22
CA TYR A 118 -5.31 -0.85 -3.08
C TYR A 118 -3.92 -0.82 -2.46
N GLU A 119 -3.70 -1.61 -1.42
CA GLU A 119 -2.38 -1.72 -0.80
C GLU A 119 -1.92 -3.17 -0.60
N ARG A 120 -0.63 -3.39 -0.75
CA ARG A 120 0.06 -4.60 -0.31
C ARG A 120 1.43 -4.23 0.26
N ALA A 121 1.72 -4.72 1.45
CA ALA A 121 2.97 -4.40 2.17
C ALA A 121 3.17 -2.89 2.47
N PHE A 122 2.11 -2.06 2.43
CA PHE A 122 2.22 -0.62 2.66
C PHE A 122 1.99 -0.24 4.13
N LEU A 123 0.85 -0.57 4.76
CA LEU A 123 0.62 -0.24 6.18
C LEU A 123 1.71 -0.83 7.07
N CYS A 124 2.13 -2.07 6.82
CA CYS A 124 3.18 -2.74 7.57
C CYS A 124 4.60 -2.16 7.33
N ALA A 125 4.79 -1.36 6.28
CA ALA A 125 6.01 -0.61 6.03
C ALA A 125 6.09 0.68 6.84
N LEU A 126 4.93 1.26 7.19
CA LEU A 126 4.84 2.50 7.95
C LEU A 126 5.20 2.29 9.42
N PRO A 127 6.08 3.12 10.02
CA PRO A 127 6.27 3.13 11.46
C PRO A 127 4.95 3.31 12.21
N ARG A 128 4.75 2.58 13.32
CA ARG A 128 3.50 2.62 14.11
C ARG A 128 3.05 4.03 14.52
N LYS A 129 3.98 4.98 14.69
CA LYS A 129 3.68 6.38 14.99
C LYS A 129 2.85 7.09 13.90
N LEU A 130 2.87 6.58 12.64
CA LEU A 130 2.10 7.11 11.51
C LEU A 130 0.73 6.47 11.36
N TRP A 131 0.48 5.31 11.98
CA TRP A 131 -0.77 4.56 11.84
C TRP A 131 -2.03 5.33 12.21
N PRO A 132 -2.05 6.19 13.27
CA PRO A 132 -3.23 6.99 13.57
C PRO A 132 -3.70 7.89 12.42
N GLY A 133 -2.79 8.29 11.52
CA GLY A 133 -3.10 9.08 10.33
C GLY A 133 -3.59 8.25 9.15
N TYR A 134 -3.34 6.93 9.13
CA TYR A 134 -3.62 6.08 7.97
C TYR A 134 -5.12 5.97 7.66
N GLY A 135 -5.96 5.64 8.65
CA GLY A 135 -7.40 5.49 8.48
C GLY A 135 -8.10 6.74 7.94
N PRO A 136 -7.94 7.92 8.59
CA PRO A 136 -8.50 9.16 8.07
C PRO A 136 -7.96 9.52 6.69
N ARG A 137 -6.65 9.29 6.42
CA ARG A 137 -6.06 9.58 5.11
C ARG A 137 -6.60 8.65 4.01
N ALA A 138 -6.69 7.35 4.26
CA ALA A 138 -7.32 6.42 3.33
C ALA A 138 -8.78 6.82 3.03
N ALA A 139 -9.51 7.27 4.07
CA ALA A 139 -10.87 7.74 3.92
C ALA A 139 -11.00 9.03 3.09
N GLU A 140 -10.04 9.94 3.15
CA GLU A 140 -9.99 11.12 2.29
C GLU A 140 -9.77 10.74 0.82
N LEU A 141 -8.90 9.76 0.57
CA LEU A 141 -8.55 9.28 -0.77
C LEU A 141 -9.65 8.44 -1.43
N VAL A 142 -10.43 7.69 -0.66
CA VAL A 142 -11.53 6.84 -1.17
C VAL A 142 -12.83 7.62 -1.19
N ARG A 143 -13.57 7.60 -2.31
CA ARG A 143 -14.91 8.22 -2.35
C ARG A 143 -15.89 7.53 -1.42
N PRO A 144 -16.95 8.19 -0.93
CA PRO A 144 -18.05 7.53 -0.22
C PRO A 144 -18.58 6.33 -1.01
N GLY A 145 -18.74 5.18 -0.36
CA GLY A 145 -19.15 3.92 -0.99
C GLY A 145 -18.06 3.23 -1.83
N GLY A 146 -16.88 3.82 -1.99
CA GLY A 146 -15.70 3.18 -2.57
C GLY A 146 -14.99 2.24 -1.59
N TYR A 147 -13.83 1.72 -1.95
CA TYR A 147 -13.18 0.63 -1.21
C TYR A 147 -11.71 0.92 -0.88
N LEU A 148 -11.31 0.52 0.32
CA LEU A 148 -9.93 0.22 0.67
C LEU A 148 -9.79 -1.30 0.59
N ALA A 149 -8.93 -1.81 -0.28
CA ALA A 149 -8.70 -3.22 -0.47
C ALA A 149 -7.22 -3.54 -0.44
N GLY A 150 -6.85 -4.70 0.07
CA GLY A 150 -5.43 -5.05 0.11
C GLY A 150 -5.08 -6.18 1.05
N PHE A 151 -3.79 -6.35 1.23
CA PHE A 151 -3.22 -7.38 2.09
C PHE A 151 -2.65 -6.74 3.35
N PHE A 152 -3.24 -7.08 4.49
CA PHE A 152 -2.82 -6.60 5.79
C PHE A 152 -2.03 -7.68 6.52
N PHE A 153 -0.89 -7.29 7.09
CA PHE A 153 0.01 -8.20 7.80
C PHE A 153 -0.30 -8.21 9.31
N PHE A 154 -0.72 -9.37 9.81
CA PHE A 154 -1.01 -9.59 11.22
C PHE A 154 0.15 -10.31 11.91
N SER A 155 0.64 -9.74 13.00
CA SER A 155 1.68 -10.32 13.83
C SER A 155 1.76 -9.61 15.17
N ASP A 156 2.13 -10.34 16.21
CA ASP A 156 2.41 -9.79 17.54
C ASP A 156 3.87 -9.29 17.67
N GLU A 157 4.70 -9.45 16.63
CA GLU A 157 6.09 -8.99 16.64
C GLU A 157 6.13 -7.46 16.62
N PRO A 158 6.71 -6.81 17.66
CA PRO A 158 6.70 -5.34 17.76
C PRO A 158 7.73 -4.67 16.85
N LYS A 159 8.69 -5.42 16.33
CA LYS A 159 9.76 -4.88 15.47
C LYS A 159 9.36 -4.93 14.01
N GLY A 160 9.87 -3.97 13.25
CA GLY A 160 9.62 -3.87 11.80
C GLY A 160 10.57 -2.90 11.12
N PRO A 161 10.37 -2.64 9.82
CA PRO A 161 9.38 -3.25 8.95
C PRO A 161 9.71 -4.72 8.60
N PRO A 162 8.72 -5.57 8.35
CA PRO A 162 7.30 -5.29 8.39
C PRO A 162 6.77 -5.18 9.84
N PHE A 163 5.92 -4.17 10.11
CA PHE A 163 5.24 -4.02 11.40
C PHE A 163 3.88 -4.74 11.34
N GLY A 164 3.73 -5.80 12.12
CA GLY A 164 2.45 -6.50 12.24
C GLY A 164 1.41 -5.68 13.00
N ILE A 165 0.14 -5.80 12.61
CA ILE A 165 -0.99 -5.18 13.31
C ILE A 165 -1.82 -6.23 14.02
N GLY A 166 -2.34 -5.92 15.21
CA GLY A 166 -3.33 -6.75 15.90
C GLY A 166 -4.74 -6.49 15.36
N VAL A 167 -5.64 -7.49 15.48
CA VAL A 167 -7.03 -7.38 14.98
C VAL A 167 -7.74 -6.18 15.60
N ALA A 168 -7.70 -6.04 16.93
CA ALA A 168 -8.36 -4.94 17.64
C ALA A 168 -7.76 -3.56 17.26
N GLU A 169 -6.45 -3.51 17.04
CA GLU A 169 -5.75 -2.28 16.62
C GLU A 169 -6.17 -1.87 15.20
N GLN A 170 -6.26 -2.83 14.27
CA GLN A 170 -6.76 -2.55 12.92
C GLN A 170 -8.22 -2.10 12.93
N GLU A 171 -9.07 -2.76 13.72
CA GLU A 171 -10.47 -2.36 13.85
C GLU A 171 -10.60 -0.93 14.40
N ALA A 172 -9.85 -0.56 15.42
CA ALA A 172 -9.83 0.80 15.95
C ALA A 172 -9.35 1.83 14.91
N LEU A 173 -8.43 1.44 14.02
CA LEU A 173 -7.87 2.28 12.98
C LEU A 173 -8.85 2.53 11.83
N LEU A 174 -9.59 1.49 11.40
CA LEU A 174 -10.38 1.52 10.15
C LEU A 174 -11.89 1.67 10.36
N THR A 175 -12.49 1.09 11.41
CA THR A 175 -13.95 1.09 11.59
C THR A 175 -14.60 2.46 11.75
N PRO A 176 -13.92 3.52 12.23
CA PRO A 176 -14.49 4.86 12.20
C PRO A 176 -14.83 5.36 10.78
N TRP A 177 -14.15 4.85 9.77
CA TRP A 177 -14.20 5.32 8.38
C TRP A 177 -14.79 4.31 7.41
N PHE A 178 -14.60 3.02 7.72
CA PHE A 178 -14.90 1.92 6.81
C PHE A 178 -15.70 0.82 7.50
N GLU A 179 -16.40 0.03 6.69
CA GLU A 179 -17.07 -1.21 7.06
C GLU A 179 -16.35 -2.39 6.40
N ARG A 180 -15.92 -3.39 7.19
CA ARG A 180 -15.23 -4.56 6.66
C ARG A 180 -16.21 -5.48 5.93
N MET A 181 -15.97 -5.72 4.64
CA MET A 181 -16.79 -6.55 3.76
C MET A 181 -16.20 -7.95 3.57
N VAL A 182 -14.86 -8.04 3.49
CA VAL A 182 -14.12 -9.29 3.27
C VAL A 182 -12.95 -9.35 4.24
N ASP A 183 -12.67 -10.55 4.76
CA ASP A 183 -11.49 -10.83 5.57
C ASP A 183 -11.18 -12.33 5.48
N VAL A 184 -10.20 -12.69 4.64
CA VAL A 184 -9.78 -14.07 4.40
C VAL A 184 -8.25 -14.19 4.40
N PRO A 185 -7.67 -15.33 4.76
CA PRO A 185 -6.24 -15.56 4.58
C PRO A 185 -5.82 -15.35 3.13
N ALA A 186 -4.64 -14.78 2.88
CA ALA A 186 -4.08 -14.68 1.54
C ALA A 186 -3.86 -16.06 0.94
N GLN A 187 -4.20 -16.26 -0.35
CA GLN A 187 -4.01 -17.54 -1.04
C GLN A 187 -2.53 -17.83 -1.30
N ALA A 188 -1.78 -16.79 -1.63
CA ALA A 188 -0.34 -16.87 -1.87
C ALA A 188 0.37 -15.76 -1.07
N PRO A 189 0.56 -15.97 0.25
CA PRO A 189 1.22 -14.98 1.10
C PRO A 189 2.68 -14.80 0.69
N ILE A 190 3.18 -13.56 0.81
CA ILE A 190 4.60 -13.28 0.60
C ILE A 190 5.42 -13.97 1.72
N PRO A 191 6.49 -14.72 1.39
CA PRO A 191 7.23 -15.51 2.38
C PRO A 191 7.73 -14.71 3.60
N VAL A 192 8.10 -13.44 3.41
CA VAL A 192 8.59 -12.58 4.52
C VAL A 192 7.51 -12.31 5.58
N PHE A 193 6.23 -12.50 5.27
CA PHE A 193 5.11 -12.31 6.21
C PHE A 193 4.69 -13.60 6.93
N ALA A 194 5.42 -14.72 6.70
CA ALA A 194 5.24 -15.98 7.42
C ALA A 194 3.76 -16.45 7.53
N GLY A 195 2.94 -16.19 6.51
CA GLY A 195 1.52 -16.56 6.49
C GLY A 195 0.59 -15.61 7.26
N GLY A 196 1.09 -14.51 7.80
CA GLY A 196 0.29 -13.50 8.51
C GLY A 196 -0.45 -12.52 7.60
N GLU A 197 -0.42 -12.70 6.28
CA GLU A 197 -1.18 -11.86 5.35
C GLU A 197 -2.64 -12.28 5.26
N ARG A 198 -3.53 -11.30 5.28
CA ARG A 198 -4.96 -11.46 5.04
C ARG A 198 -5.43 -10.52 3.94
N TRP A 199 -6.16 -11.04 2.96
CA TRP A 199 -6.89 -10.25 1.99
C TRP A 199 -8.12 -9.64 2.64
N GLN A 200 -8.26 -8.31 2.57
CA GLN A 200 -9.40 -7.61 3.13
C GLN A 200 -9.95 -6.57 2.15
N VAL A 201 -11.26 -6.37 2.21
CA VAL A 201 -11.97 -5.31 1.49
C VAL A 201 -12.83 -4.54 2.51
N TRP A 202 -12.63 -3.23 2.55
CA TRP A 202 -13.31 -2.31 3.43
C TRP A 202 -14.05 -1.26 2.61
N ARG A 203 -15.36 -1.12 2.82
CA ARG A 203 -16.18 -0.13 2.14
C ARG A 203 -16.19 1.20 2.90
N ARG A 204 -15.94 2.32 2.20
CA ARG A 204 -16.02 3.67 2.77
C ARG A 204 -17.47 4.00 3.16
N ARG A 205 -17.68 4.46 4.39
CA ARG A 205 -18.97 4.91 4.94
C ARG A 205 -19.44 6.20 4.31
#